data_d8ec7a4c2efff9a10c64c47de05874fe
#
_entry.id   d8ec7a4c2efff9a10c64c47de05874fe
#
_cell.length_a   1.000
_cell.length_b   1.000
_cell.length_c   1.000
_cell.angle_alpha   90.00
_cell.angle_beta   90.00
_cell.angle_gamma   90.00
#
_symmetry.space_group_name_H-M   'P 1'
#
loop_
_entity.id
_entity.type
_entity.pdbx_description
1 polymer ?
#
loop_
_entity_poly.entity_id
_entity_poly.type
_entity_poly.pdbx_seq_one_letter_code
_entity_poly.pdbx_strand_id
1 'polypeptide(L)'
;MDVFLPADCKFFLGNSSGLFTVAHAFDIPVAAANWIPLRVPLWRKADILIPKKFWNIHKKRFLTFGESIRLEPKFNSVAGEFGAHGIEVIDNTPEEVLGLAREMNARIDRTWISNDDDEKLQERFRRLYSPQQIAIGFPSRIGAEFLRQNKDLVC
;
A
#
# COMPACT_ATOMS: atom_id res chain seq x y z
N MET A 1 -11.62 0.81 24.75
CA MET A 1 -11.97 1.90 23.81
C MET A 1 -11.38 1.67 22.42
N ASP A 2 -10.17 1.11 22.32
CA ASP A 2 -9.44 0.99 21.05
C ASP A 2 -10.03 -0.03 20.05
N VAL A 3 -10.83 -0.99 20.52
CA VAL A 3 -11.51 -1.99 19.67
C VAL A 3 -12.85 -1.47 19.13
N PHE A 4 -13.54 -0.61 19.87
CA PHE A 4 -14.89 -0.15 19.52
C PHE A 4 -14.87 0.76 18.28
N LEU A 5 -13.96 1.74 18.24
CA LEU A 5 -13.88 2.69 17.12
C LEU A 5 -13.61 2.00 15.78
N PRO A 6 -12.63 1.07 15.66
CA PRO A 6 -12.43 0.32 14.42
C PRO A 6 -13.62 -0.57 14.03
N ALA A 7 -14.45 -1.01 14.99
CA ALA A 7 -15.58 -1.90 14.74
C ALA A 7 -16.82 -1.16 14.19
N ASP A 8 -16.93 0.15 14.44
CA ASP A 8 -18.14 0.95 14.09
C ASP A 8 -17.82 2.11 13.15
N CYS A 9 -16.69 2.09 12.48
CA CYS A 9 -16.32 3.13 11.53
C CYS A 9 -16.72 2.77 10.09
N LYS A 10 -16.88 3.77 9.24
CA LYS A 10 -17.16 3.59 7.81
C LYS A 10 -16.00 2.85 7.10
N PHE A 11 -14.77 3.18 7.45
CA PHE A 11 -13.54 2.49 7.07
C PHE A 11 -12.43 2.86 8.06
N PHE A 12 -11.43 2.02 8.14
CA PHE A 12 -10.23 2.27 8.94
C PHE A 12 -9.15 2.92 8.08
N LEU A 13 -8.64 4.08 8.49
CA LEU A 13 -7.45 4.70 7.89
C LEU A 13 -6.28 4.55 8.85
N GLY A 14 -5.23 3.88 8.42
CA GLY A 14 -4.05 3.64 9.27
C GLY A 14 -2.84 3.15 8.49
N ASN A 15 -1.93 2.51 9.20
CA ASN A 15 -0.71 1.95 8.64
C ASN A 15 -0.60 0.44 8.91
N SER A 16 0.56 -0.16 8.63
CA SER A 16 0.83 -1.59 8.85
C SER A 16 0.99 -1.99 10.33
N SER A 17 0.65 -1.13 11.30
CA SER A 17 0.54 -1.54 12.70
C SER A 17 -0.66 -2.47 12.91
N GLY A 18 -0.60 -3.36 13.89
CA GLY A 18 -1.59 -4.43 14.07
C GLY A 18 -3.06 -3.99 14.22
N LEU A 19 -3.35 -2.70 14.41
CA LEU A 19 -4.71 -2.21 14.65
C LEU A 19 -5.67 -2.40 13.46
N PHE A 20 -5.16 -2.44 12.22
CA PHE A 20 -5.99 -2.76 11.05
C PHE A 20 -6.63 -4.16 11.12
N THR A 21 -6.00 -5.11 11.84
CA THR A 21 -6.54 -6.46 12.02
C THR A 21 -7.82 -6.45 12.84
N VAL A 22 -8.00 -5.48 13.72
CA VAL A 22 -9.25 -5.27 14.47
C VAL A 22 -10.36 -4.86 13.50
N ALA A 23 -10.11 -3.89 12.61
CA ALA A 23 -11.05 -3.51 11.57
C ALA A 23 -11.45 -4.71 10.69
N HIS A 24 -10.47 -5.53 10.27
CA HIS A 24 -10.74 -6.76 9.52
C HIS A 24 -11.60 -7.78 10.27
N ALA A 25 -11.43 -7.91 11.61
CA ALA A 25 -12.25 -8.82 12.42
C ALA A 25 -13.73 -8.42 12.43
N PHE A 26 -14.03 -7.16 12.20
CA PHE A 26 -15.40 -6.63 12.10
C PHE A 26 -15.86 -6.35 10.66
N ASP A 27 -15.15 -6.87 9.68
CA ASP A 27 -15.48 -6.72 8.25
C ASP A 27 -15.41 -5.27 7.72
N ILE A 28 -14.71 -4.38 8.42
CA ILE A 28 -14.52 -2.99 8.06
C ILE A 28 -13.43 -2.86 6.98
N PRO A 29 -13.67 -2.11 5.89
CA PRO A 29 -12.65 -1.84 4.87
C PRO A 29 -11.46 -1.06 5.42
N VAL A 30 -10.25 -1.35 4.92
CA VAL A 30 -9.01 -0.73 5.37
C VAL A 30 -8.37 0.09 4.25
N ALA A 31 -8.14 1.37 4.51
CA ALA A 31 -7.29 2.26 3.73
C ALA A 31 -5.94 2.37 4.44
N ALA A 32 -4.91 1.69 3.92
CA ALA A 32 -3.61 1.63 4.58
C ALA A 32 -2.59 2.55 3.90
N ALA A 33 -2.17 3.59 4.61
CA ALA A 33 -1.03 4.43 4.22
C ALA A 33 0.26 3.92 4.85
N ASN A 34 1.39 4.35 4.31
CA ASN A 34 2.72 3.98 4.82
C ASN A 34 2.89 2.46 4.93
N TRP A 35 2.34 1.71 3.96
CA TRP A 35 2.33 0.26 4.01
C TRP A 35 3.73 -0.33 3.82
N ILE A 36 4.13 -1.18 4.75
CA ILE A 36 5.36 -1.97 4.73
C ILE A 36 5.16 -3.25 5.55
N PRO A 37 5.63 -4.44 5.14
CA PRO A 37 6.36 -4.72 3.90
C PRO A 37 5.43 -4.78 2.67
N LEU A 38 5.90 -4.22 1.55
CA LEU A 38 5.13 -4.23 0.30
C LEU A 38 4.92 -5.64 -0.26
N ARG A 39 5.85 -6.56 0.02
CA ARG A 39 5.73 -7.98 -0.38
C ARG A 39 4.54 -8.72 0.24
N VAL A 40 3.91 -8.16 1.27
CA VAL A 40 2.73 -8.72 1.93
C VAL A 40 1.59 -7.69 1.86
N PRO A 41 0.84 -7.66 0.75
CA PRO A 41 -0.30 -6.75 0.61
C PRO A 41 -1.49 -7.17 1.49
N LEU A 42 -2.48 -6.27 1.59
CA LEU A 42 -3.77 -6.60 2.20
C LEU A 42 -4.52 -7.62 1.33
N TRP A 43 -5.29 -8.50 1.97
CA TRP A 43 -5.91 -9.67 1.30
C TRP A 43 -7.41 -9.53 1.02
N ARG A 44 -8.01 -8.37 1.30
CA ARG A 44 -9.44 -8.15 1.06
C ARG A 44 -9.67 -7.24 -0.15
N LYS A 45 -10.70 -7.55 -0.94
CA LYS A 45 -11.06 -6.75 -2.14
C LYS A 45 -11.50 -5.33 -1.83
N ALA A 46 -12.05 -5.12 -0.62
CA ALA A 46 -12.48 -3.81 -0.16
C ALA A 46 -11.34 -2.91 0.28
N ASP A 47 -10.15 -3.48 0.51
CA ASP A 47 -9.00 -2.73 1.01
C ASP A 47 -8.25 -2.01 -0.12
N ILE A 48 -7.71 -0.85 0.23
CA ILE A 48 -6.76 -0.11 -0.62
C ILE A 48 -5.53 0.24 0.22
N LEU A 49 -4.36 0.22 -0.39
CA LEU A 49 -3.14 0.62 0.29
C LEU A 49 -2.28 1.55 -0.57
N ILE A 50 -1.41 2.33 0.07
CA ILE A 50 -0.30 3.04 -0.56
C ILE A 50 0.99 2.71 0.20
N PRO A 51 2.01 2.19 -0.50
CA PRO A 51 3.24 1.78 0.15
C PRO A 51 4.15 2.96 0.47
N LYS A 52 5.08 2.76 1.40
CA LYS A 52 6.25 3.62 1.53
C LYS A 52 7.12 3.54 0.28
N LYS A 53 7.85 4.61 0.01
CA LYS A 53 8.84 4.67 -1.08
C LYS A 53 10.24 4.48 -0.52
N PHE A 54 11.13 3.86 -1.28
CA PHE A 54 12.52 3.65 -0.89
C PHE A 54 13.44 4.51 -1.74
N TRP A 55 14.20 5.40 -1.09
CA TRP A 55 15.21 6.23 -1.72
C TRP A 55 16.58 5.57 -1.60
N ASN A 56 17.26 5.34 -2.72
CA ASN A 56 18.63 4.85 -2.72
C ASN A 56 19.59 6.04 -2.67
N ILE A 57 20.27 6.23 -1.54
CA ILE A 57 21.18 7.35 -1.29
C ILE A 57 22.36 7.34 -2.26
N HIS A 58 22.92 6.16 -2.57
CA HIS A 58 24.07 6.02 -3.45
C HIS A 58 23.73 6.30 -4.93
N LYS A 59 22.55 5.81 -5.37
CA LYS A 59 22.06 5.99 -6.75
C LYS A 59 21.31 7.29 -6.95
N LYS A 60 21.00 8.02 -5.87
CA LYS A 60 20.24 9.29 -5.87
C LYS A 60 18.91 9.17 -6.65
N ARG A 61 18.17 8.07 -6.42
CA ARG A 61 16.87 7.85 -7.02
C ARG A 61 15.96 7.01 -6.13
N PHE A 62 14.68 7.08 -6.35
CA PHE A 62 13.75 6.09 -5.80
C PHE A 62 14.00 4.71 -6.39
N LEU A 63 13.84 3.68 -5.58
CA LEU A 63 13.72 2.31 -6.08
C LEU A 63 12.35 2.14 -6.74
N THR A 64 12.30 1.32 -7.79
CA THR A 64 11.01 0.89 -8.33
C THR A 64 10.31 -0.03 -7.33
N PHE A 65 8.98 -0.17 -7.43
CA PHE A 65 8.25 -1.08 -6.53
C PHE A 65 8.71 -2.54 -6.72
N GLY A 66 9.07 -2.94 -7.94
CA GLY A 66 9.66 -4.25 -8.19
C GLY A 66 11.02 -4.45 -7.50
N GLU A 67 11.89 -3.42 -7.48
CA GLU A 67 13.13 -3.45 -6.72
C GLU A 67 12.86 -3.53 -5.21
N SER A 68 11.87 -2.78 -4.72
CA SER A 68 11.48 -2.75 -3.30
C SER A 68 10.98 -4.12 -2.83
N ILE A 69 10.07 -4.74 -3.57
CA ILE A 69 9.54 -6.09 -3.27
C ILE A 69 10.66 -7.14 -3.21
N ARG A 70 11.66 -7.05 -4.10
CA ARG A 70 12.81 -7.98 -4.10
C ARG A 70 13.82 -7.70 -3.00
N LEU A 71 13.89 -6.45 -2.53
CA LEU A 71 14.84 -6.03 -1.49
C LEU A 71 14.35 -6.36 -0.09
N GLU A 72 13.07 -6.16 0.20
CA GLU A 72 12.46 -6.34 1.53
C GLU A 72 12.76 -7.68 2.23
N PRO A 73 12.81 -8.84 1.53
CA PRO A 73 13.16 -10.11 2.18
C PRO A 73 14.56 -10.17 2.77
N LYS A 74 15.45 -9.27 2.37
CA LYS A 74 16.83 -9.18 2.88
C LYS A 74 16.93 -8.43 4.20
N PHE A 75 15.83 -7.80 4.63
CA PHE A 75 15.76 -7.02 5.86
C PHE A 75 14.67 -7.61 6.76
N ASN A 76 14.94 -7.74 8.03
CA ASN A 76 13.97 -8.25 9.01
C ASN A 76 12.89 -7.22 9.39
N SER A 77 12.48 -6.36 8.45
CA SER A 77 11.45 -5.33 8.62
C SER A 77 11.79 -4.25 9.67
N VAL A 78 13.03 -4.19 10.11
CA VAL A 78 13.48 -3.17 11.06
C VAL A 78 14.03 -1.97 10.29
N ALA A 79 13.45 -0.79 10.50
CA ALA A 79 13.82 0.44 9.78
C ALA A 79 15.34 0.76 9.81
N GLY A 80 16.03 0.36 10.87
CA GLY A 80 17.48 0.55 11.01
C GLY A 80 18.33 -0.25 10.02
N GLU A 81 17.85 -1.38 9.51
CA GLU A 81 18.61 -2.21 8.58
C GLU A 81 18.68 -1.58 7.18
N PHE A 82 17.61 -0.88 6.74
CA PHE A 82 17.60 -0.19 5.45
C PHE A 82 18.69 0.89 5.39
N GLY A 83 18.84 1.68 6.46
CA GLY A 83 19.84 2.74 6.55
C GLY A 83 21.27 2.23 6.39
N ALA A 84 21.61 1.09 6.99
CA ALA A 84 22.94 0.46 6.86
C ALA A 84 23.29 0.07 5.41
N HIS A 85 22.28 -0.09 4.55
CA HIS A 85 22.44 -0.40 3.13
C HIS A 85 22.24 0.81 2.20
N GLY A 86 22.25 2.04 2.75
CA GLY A 86 22.06 3.26 1.97
C GLY A 86 20.66 3.43 1.39
N ILE A 87 19.66 2.87 2.08
CA ILE A 87 18.24 2.99 1.72
C ILE A 87 17.54 3.83 2.78
N GLU A 88 16.90 4.90 2.37
CA GLU A 88 16.02 5.73 3.18
C GLU A 88 14.56 5.35 2.89
N VAL A 89 13.79 5.12 3.95
CA VAL A 89 12.36 4.78 3.84
C VAL A 89 11.55 6.06 3.97
N ILE A 90 10.85 6.42 2.90
CA ILE A 90 10.11 7.68 2.79
C ILE A 90 8.63 7.44 3.03
N ASP A 91 8.08 8.20 3.96
CA ASP A 91 6.65 8.17 4.28
C ASP A 91 5.79 8.80 3.16
N ASN A 92 4.54 8.39 3.11
CA ASN A 92 3.57 9.02 2.22
C ASN A 92 3.33 10.48 2.62
N THR A 93 3.13 11.34 1.63
CA THR A 93 2.80 12.76 1.90
C THR A 93 1.36 12.90 2.39
N PRO A 94 1.01 14.02 3.05
CA PRO A 94 -0.38 14.29 3.43
C PRO A 94 -1.36 14.22 2.26
N GLU A 95 -0.94 14.67 1.07
CA GLU A 95 -1.73 14.65 -0.16
C GLU A 95 -1.97 13.22 -0.65
N GLU A 96 -0.95 12.35 -0.59
CA GLU A 96 -1.08 10.94 -0.92
C GLU A 96 -2.07 10.24 0.03
N VAL A 97 -1.99 10.53 1.33
CA VAL A 97 -2.91 9.99 2.35
C VAL A 97 -4.34 10.51 2.16
N LEU A 98 -4.49 11.80 1.84
CA LEU A 98 -5.80 12.40 1.54
C LEU A 98 -6.42 11.77 0.29
N GLY A 99 -5.64 11.57 -0.77
CA GLY A 99 -6.08 10.89 -2.00
C GLY A 99 -6.58 9.47 -1.72
N LEU A 100 -5.84 8.70 -0.90
CA LEU A 100 -6.23 7.36 -0.46
C LEU A 100 -7.58 7.37 0.30
N ALA A 101 -7.73 8.30 1.25
CA ALA A 101 -8.96 8.41 2.05
C ALA A 101 -10.18 8.78 1.18
N ARG A 102 -10.01 9.71 0.23
CA ARG A 102 -11.06 10.10 -0.73
C ARG A 102 -11.45 8.94 -1.64
N GLU A 103 -10.49 8.20 -2.15
CA GLU A 103 -10.75 7.03 -2.98
C GLU A 103 -11.53 5.96 -2.19
N MET A 104 -11.11 5.64 -0.96
CA MET A 104 -11.81 4.67 -0.10
C MET A 104 -13.25 5.12 0.14
N ASN A 105 -13.46 6.37 0.53
CA ASN A 105 -14.79 6.91 0.76
C ASN A 105 -15.68 6.78 -0.48
N ALA A 106 -15.18 7.18 -1.65
CA ALA A 106 -15.92 7.12 -2.90
C ALA A 106 -16.24 5.67 -3.33
N ARG A 107 -15.36 4.70 -3.05
CA ARG A 107 -15.60 3.28 -3.33
C ARG A 107 -16.72 2.72 -2.45
N ILE A 108 -16.73 3.07 -1.16
CA ILE A 108 -17.80 2.65 -0.24
C ILE A 108 -19.13 3.27 -0.66
N ASP A 109 -19.14 4.54 -1.04
CA ASP A 109 -20.34 5.25 -1.52
C ASP A 109 -20.76 4.84 -2.95
N ARG A 110 -19.98 3.96 -3.61
CA ARG A 110 -20.20 3.51 -5.00
C ARG A 110 -20.18 4.65 -6.01
N THR A 111 -19.47 5.71 -5.72
CA THR A 111 -19.29 6.88 -6.59
C THR A 111 -17.92 6.90 -7.27
N TRP A 112 -17.03 5.97 -6.92
CA TRP A 112 -15.74 5.84 -7.56
C TRP A 112 -15.86 5.33 -9.00
N ILE A 113 -15.27 6.08 -9.93
CA ILE A 113 -15.20 5.69 -11.34
C ILE A 113 -13.73 5.43 -11.67
N SER A 114 -13.38 4.15 -11.90
CA SER A 114 -12.07 3.78 -12.45
C SER A 114 -12.05 4.08 -13.96
N ASN A 115 -10.91 4.51 -14.47
CA ASN A 115 -10.66 4.61 -15.90
C ASN A 115 -9.72 3.48 -16.35
N ASP A 116 -9.62 3.27 -17.67
CA ASP A 116 -8.81 2.20 -18.25
C ASP A 116 -7.32 2.32 -17.92
N ASP A 117 -6.81 3.54 -17.75
CA ASP A 117 -5.40 3.76 -17.43
C ASP A 117 -5.09 3.41 -15.96
N ASP A 118 -6.04 3.65 -15.05
CA ASP A 118 -5.93 3.20 -13.66
C ASP A 118 -5.89 1.67 -13.59
N GLU A 119 -6.75 0.98 -14.36
CA GLU A 119 -6.75 -0.50 -14.37
C GLU A 119 -5.47 -1.06 -14.98
N LYS A 120 -4.92 -0.44 -16.03
CA LYS A 120 -3.61 -0.81 -16.59
C LYS A 120 -2.48 -0.63 -15.56
N LEU A 121 -2.47 0.45 -14.78
CA LEU A 121 -1.49 0.66 -13.72
C LEU A 121 -1.63 -0.37 -12.60
N GLN A 122 -2.85 -0.70 -12.19
CA GLN A 122 -3.11 -1.76 -11.21
C GLN A 122 -2.57 -3.11 -11.70
N GLU A 123 -2.83 -3.45 -12.95
CA GLU A 123 -2.36 -4.71 -13.54
C GLU A 123 -0.83 -4.74 -13.65
N ARG A 124 -0.19 -3.64 -14.10
CA ARG A 124 1.28 -3.52 -14.09
C ARG A 124 1.85 -3.72 -12.70
N PHE A 125 1.26 -3.09 -11.69
CA PHE A 125 1.70 -3.24 -10.30
C PHE A 125 1.57 -4.70 -9.82
N ARG A 126 0.45 -5.38 -10.11
CA ARG A 126 0.24 -6.78 -9.75
C ARG A 126 1.29 -7.71 -10.36
N ARG A 127 1.73 -7.46 -11.58
CA ARG A 127 2.76 -8.24 -12.25
C ARG A 127 4.15 -8.17 -11.62
N LEU A 128 4.37 -7.24 -10.67
CA LEU A 128 5.62 -7.16 -9.92
C LEU A 128 5.78 -8.32 -8.93
N TYR A 129 4.68 -8.97 -8.58
CA TYR A 129 4.65 -10.11 -7.65
C TYR A 129 4.82 -11.43 -8.38
N SER A 130 5.51 -12.38 -7.72
CA SER A 130 5.61 -13.74 -8.25
C SER A 130 4.24 -14.45 -8.22
N PRO A 131 4.03 -15.49 -9.05
CA PRO A 131 2.81 -16.30 -9.01
C PRO A 131 2.52 -16.88 -7.62
N GLN A 132 3.55 -17.25 -6.85
CA GLN A 132 3.41 -17.76 -5.50
C GLN A 132 2.91 -16.68 -4.53
N GLN A 133 3.36 -15.44 -4.66
CA GLN A 133 2.88 -14.31 -3.87
C GLN A 133 1.43 -13.98 -4.20
N ILE A 134 1.06 -14.03 -5.48
CA ILE A 134 -0.33 -13.82 -5.94
C ILE A 134 -1.25 -14.93 -5.42
N ALA A 135 -0.79 -16.19 -5.38
CA ALA A 135 -1.57 -17.33 -4.91
C ALA A 135 -1.94 -17.26 -3.42
N ILE A 136 -1.16 -16.55 -2.60
CA ILE A 136 -1.46 -16.32 -1.17
C ILE A 136 -2.62 -15.32 -0.99
N GLY A 137 -3.00 -14.61 -2.04
CA GLY A 137 -4.09 -13.64 -2.06
C GLY A 137 -3.58 -12.19 -2.16
N PHE A 138 -3.85 -11.57 -3.30
CA PHE A 138 -3.61 -10.15 -3.53
C PHE A 138 -4.88 -9.49 -4.09
N PRO A 139 -5.97 -9.47 -3.34
CA PRO A 139 -7.20 -8.87 -3.80
C PRO A 139 -7.29 -7.37 -3.56
N SER A 140 -6.48 -6.81 -2.64
CA SER A 140 -6.47 -5.37 -2.37
C SER A 140 -5.95 -4.56 -3.56
N ARG A 141 -6.28 -3.28 -3.58
CA ARG A 141 -5.83 -2.36 -4.63
C ARG A 141 -4.75 -1.42 -4.08
N ILE A 142 -3.95 -0.88 -4.98
CA ILE A 142 -3.12 0.29 -4.67
C ILE A 142 -3.93 1.54 -5.00
N GLY A 143 -3.80 2.60 -4.19
CA GLY A 143 -4.50 3.88 -4.44
C GLY A 143 -4.24 4.37 -5.87
N ALA A 144 -5.30 4.69 -6.61
CA ALA A 144 -5.21 5.01 -8.04
C ALA A 144 -4.44 6.32 -8.27
N GLU A 145 -4.72 7.35 -7.46
CA GLU A 145 -3.99 8.62 -7.54
C GLU A 145 -2.50 8.45 -7.23
N PHE A 146 -2.18 7.65 -6.20
CA PHE A 146 -0.81 7.30 -5.85
C PHE A 146 -0.08 6.62 -7.02
N LEU A 147 -0.72 5.65 -7.70
CA LEU A 147 -0.12 4.99 -8.86
C LEU A 147 0.11 5.96 -10.03
N ARG A 148 -0.83 6.87 -10.29
CA ARG A 148 -0.67 7.89 -11.33
C ARG A 148 0.52 8.81 -11.07
N GLN A 149 0.67 9.26 -9.84
CA GLN A 149 1.79 10.12 -9.41
C GLN A 149 3.14 9.41 -9.41
N ASN A 150 3.14 8.08 -9.21
CA ASN A 150 4.34 7.25 -9.11
C ASN A 150 4.45 6.22 -10.24
N LYS A 151 3.85 6.49 -11.43
CA LYS A 151 3.80 5.54 -12.56
C LYS A 151 5.18 5.06 -13.03
N ASP A 152 6.19 5.92 -12.90
CA ASP A 152 7.57 5.61 -13.30
C ASP A 152 8.25 4.61 -12.34
N LEU A 153 7.68 4.40 -11.16
CA LEU A 153 8.16 3.40 -10.19
C LEU A 153 7.47 2.03 -10.37
N VAL A 154 6.46 1.94 -11.24
CA VAL A 154 5.71 0.71 -11.51
C VAL A 154 6.42 -0.09 -12.61
N CYS A 155 7.56 -0.72 -12.26
CA CYS A 155 8.36 -1.56 -13.19
C CYS A 155 9.21 -2.58 -12.42
#